data_81bc1adf010e40e8f1a81b7f2dfbf4e0
#
_entry.id   81bc1adf010e40e8f1a81b7f2dfbf4e0
#
_cell.length_a   1.000
_cell.length_b   1.000
_cell.length_c   1.000
_cell.angle_alpha   90.00
_cell.angle_beta   90.00
_cell.angle_gamma   90.00
#
_symmetry.space_group_name_H-M   'P 1'
#
loop_
_entity.id
_entity.type
_entity.pdbx_description
1 polymer ?
#
loop_
_entity_poly.entity_id
_entity_poly.type
_entity_poly.pdbx_seq_one_letter_code
_entity_poly.pdbx_strand_id
1 'polypeptide(L)'
;MAHDDPSPAPRKADHLRIAAEPGIEHHGGSGLEAVRLRHRALPGRDLAEVDLGCALLGARLGAPLLISAMTGGTPQAEEVNRRLTDAAAEHRIALVLGSGRPLLDDPGLLPTYRPVGGSRPPLLLANLGAAQMRGPGAAARAERLVDLLDADGLSVHLNPVQEAVQPEGQSDFSGVLEGIAAVIARLAPRPVVVKEVGFGLDPDDVRELAGAGVAAVDVAGAGGTNWALVEGRRDTRAGAVAAAFADWGTPTADSLAGALAIAPGLPVIASGGLRDGVDVVKCLALGAAAGGLARPFLLAARADRARAAVAAVVGQLRVATWAAGAPSCAALGTEHLR
;
A
#
# COMPACT_ATOMS: atom_id res chain seq x y z
N MET A 1 13.70 32.71 2.02
CA MET A 1 13.83 32.46 0.57
C MET A 1 12.88 31.31 0.26
N ALA A 2 11.81 31.57 -0.51
CA ALA A 2 10.92 30.52 -0.99
C ALA A 2 11.75 29.67 -1.97
N HIS A 3 12.02 28.42 -1.61
CA HIS A 3 12.52 27.45 -2.57
C HIS A 3 11.41 27.21 -3.59
N ASP A 4 11.63 27.59 -4.84
CA ASP A 4 10.83 27.12 -5.97
C ASP A 4 10.93 25.60 -5.95
N ASP A 5 9.88 24.92 -5.48
CA ASP A 5 9.76 23.46 -5.51
C ASP A 5 9.60 23.08 -7.00
N PRO A 6 10.53 22.33 -7.58
CA PRO A 6 10.44 21.99 -9.00
C PRO A 6 9.13 21.24 -9.24
N SER A 7 8.49 21.54 -10.38
CA SER A 7 7.22 20.91 -10.78
C SER A 7 7.20 19.40 -10.44
N PRO A 8 6.21 18.88 -9.74
CA PRO A 8 6.19 17.47 -9.31
C PRO A 8 6.07 16.48 -10.46
N ALA A 9 5.72 16.92 -11.66
CA ALA A 9 5.51 16.06 -12.81
C ALA A 9 6.77 15.31 -13.31
N PRO A 10 7.96 15.93 -13.45
CA PRO A 10 9.18 15.20 -13.85
C PRO A 10 9.56 14.12 -12.84
N ARG A 11 9.52 14.43 -11.54
CA ARG A 11 9.82 13.49 -10.47
C ARG A 11 8.91 12.26 -10.52
N LYS A 12 7.61 12.44 -10.69
CA LYS A 12 6.64 11.34 -10.76
C LYS A 12 6.82 10.47 -12.00
N ALA A 13 7.19 11.05 -13.13
CA ALA A 13 7.53 10.29 -14.31
C ALA A 13 8.77 9.41 -14.10
N ASP A 14 9.81 9.95 -13.43
CA ASP A 14 11.00 9.18 -13.04
C ASP A 14 10.66 8.07 -12.05
N HIS A 15 9.88 8.34 -11.02
CA HIS A 15 9.43 7.32 -10.07
C HIS A 15 8.72 6.17 -10.81
N LEU A 16 7.80 6.47 -11.72
CA LEU A 16 7.08 5.47 -12.49
C LEU A 16 8.02 4.64 -13.39
N ARG A 17 9.02 5.27 -13.98
CA ARG A 17 10.02 4.62 -14.82
C ARG A 17 10.95 3.73 -14.00
N ILE A 18 11.58 4.30 -12.96
CA ILE A 18 12.59 3.62 -12.15
C ILE A 18 11.96 2.48 -11.32
N ALA A 19 10.76 2.68 -10.75
CA ALA A 19 10.05 1.64 -10.01
C ALA A 19 9.73 0.39 -10.86
N ALA A 20 9.78 0.50 -12.18
CA ALA A 20 9.62 -0.63 -13.08
C ALA A 20 10.95 -1.34 -13.44
N GLU A 21 12.09 -0.72 -13.15
CA GLU A 21 13.41 -1.29 -13.45
C GLU A 21 13.81 -2.39 -12.44
N PRO A 22 14.65 -3.36 -12.83
CA PRO A 22 15.22 -4.32 -11.88
C PRO A 22 16.27 -3.67 -10.97
N GLY A 23 16.53 -4.31 -9.81
CA GLY A 23 17.60 -3.92 -8.88
C GLY A 23 17.28 -2.67 -8.06
N ILE A 24 16.00 -2.40 -7.82
CA ILE A 24 15.52 -1.37 -6.89
C ILE A 24 14.80 -2.03 -5.68
N GLU A 25 14.91 -3.32 -5.57
CA GLU A 25 14.37 -4.08 -4.47
C GLU A 25 15.36 -4.09 -3.30
N HIS A 26 14.84 -4.29 -2.08
CA HIS A 26 15.67 -4.62 -0.93
C HIS A 26 16.52 -5.86 -1.23
N HIS A 27 17.76 -5.88 -0.76
CA HIS A 27 18.64 -7.06 -0.90
C HIS A 27 18.19 -8.20 0.03
N GLY A 28 17.64 -7.87 1.20
CA GLY A 28 17.00 -8.83 2.11
C GLY A 28 15.60 -9.22 1.62
N GLY A 29 15.10 -10.37 2.07
CA GLY A 29 13.75 -10.85 1.79
C GLY A 29 12.69 -10.17 2.65
N SER A 30 11.43 -10.49 2.37
CA SER A 30 10.27 -10.03 3.15
C SER A 30 10.07 -10.79 4.48
N GLY A 31 10.87 -11.83 4.74
CA GLY A 31 10.66 -12.77 5.85
C GLY A 31 9.58 -13.83 5.56
N LEU A 32 8.74 -13.61 4.55
CA LEU A 32 7.70 -14.57 4.13
C LEU A 32 8.28 -15.85 3.51
N GLU A 33 9.55 -15.84 3.14
CA GLU A 33 10.29 -17.00 2.66
C GLU A 33 10.43 -18.07 3.75
N ALA A 34 10.48 -17.67 5.02
CA ALA A 34 10.53 -18.57 6.18
C ALA A 34 9.14 -19.08 6.58
N VAL A 35 8.07 -18.34 6.27
CA VAL A 35 6.70 -18.73 6.57
C VAL A 35 6.25 -19.86 5.64
N ARG A 36 5.79 -20.97 6.21
CA ARG A 36 5.33 -22.13 5.48
C ARG A 36 3.86 -22.41 5.78
N LEU A 37 3.04 -22.46 4.73
CA LEU A 37 1.66 -22.95 4.84
C LEU A 37 1.66 -24.46 5.02
N ARG A 38 0.75 -24.95 5.84
CA ARG A 38 0.47 -26.37 5.98
C ARG A 38 -0.18 -26.88 4.69
N HIS A 39 0.38 -27.95 4.11
CA HIS A 39 -0.23 -28.57 2.95
C HIS A 39 -1.16 -29.74 3.38
N ARG A 40 -2.40 -29.68 2.96
CA ARG A 40 -3.40 -30.74 3.12
C ARG A 40 -3.61 -31.45 1.79
N ALA A 41 -3.13 -32.72 1.70
CA ALA A 41 -3.40 -33.56 0.54
C ALA A 41 -4.89 -33.96 0.42
N LEU A 42 -5.63 -33.89 1.54
CA LEU A 42 -7.07 -34.11 1.63
C LEU A 42 -7.74 -32.86 2.23
N PRO A 43 -8.02 -31.82 1.41
CA PRO A 43 -8.62 -30.57 1.90
C PRO A 43 -10.06 -30.74 2.41
N GLY A 44 -10.77 -31.78 2.00
CA GLY A 44 -12.09 -32.15 2.51
C GLY A 44 -13.25 -31.30 2.00
N ARG A 45 -13.03 -30.50 0.93
CA ARG A 45 -14.05 -29.63 0.32
C ARG A 45 -13.76 -29.37 -1.15
N ASP A 46 -14.77 -28.92 -1.89
CA ASP A 46 -14.57 -28.43 -3.27
C ASP A 46 -13.81 -27.09 -3.26
N LEU A 47 -12.93 -26.89 -4.22
CA LEU A 47 -12.21 -25.62 -4.43
C LEU A 47 -13.18 -24.44 -4.67
N ALA A 48 -14.30 -24.70 -5.34
CA ALA A 48 -15.30 -23.69 -5.63
C ALA A 48 -16.05 -23.18 -4.38
N GLU A 49 -16.07 -23.96 -3.29
CA GLU A 49 -16.70 -23.61 -2.02
C GLU A 49 -15.86 -22.66 -1.14
N VAL A 50 -14.59 -22.42 -1.53
CA VAL A 50 -13.70 -21.53 -0.75
C VAL A 50 -14.17 -20.09 -0.86
N ASP A 51 -14.61 -19.50 0.25
CA ASP A 51 -15.02 -18.10 0.31
C ASP A 51 -13.79 -17.19 0.50
N LEU A 52 -13.58 -16.28 -0.46
CA LEU A 52 -12.55 -15.23 -0.38
C LEU A 52 -13.10 -13.91 0.16
N GLY A 53 -14.42 -13.76 0.30
CA GLY A 53 -15.04 -12.51 0.72
C GLY A 53 -14.57 -12.06 2.10
N CYS A 54 -14.36 -10.76 2.25
CA CYS A 54 -13.98 -10.15 3.53
C CYS A 54 -14.59 -8.76 3.70
N ALA A 55 -14.52 -8.22 4.91
CA ALA A 55 -14.80 -6.82 5.19
C ALA A 55 -13.50 -6.11 5.53
N LEU A 56 -13.27 -4.94 4.95
CA LEU A 56 -12.14 -4.07 5.26
C LEU A 56 -12.62 -2.62 5.29
N LEU A 57 -12.37 -1.90 6.39
CA LEU A 57 -12.71 -0.48 6.56
C LEU A 57 -14.18 -0.16 6.21
N GLY A 58 -15.11 -1.05 6.57
CA GLY A 58 -16.55 -0.92 6.29
C GLY A 58 -16.98 -1.36 4.88
N ALA A 59 -16.06 -1.61 3.96
CA ALA A 59 -16.37 -2.10 2.61
C ALA A 59 -16.35 -3.63 2.55
N ARG A 60 -17.25 -4.22 1.70
CA ARG A 60 -17.27 -5.65 1.42
C ARG A 60 -16.46 -5.95 0.15
N LEU A 61 -15.35 -6.65 0.31
CA LEU A 61 -14.45 -7.04 -0.75
C LEU A 61 -14.70 -8.47 -1.24
N GLY A 62 -14.37 -8.74 -2.51
CA GLY A 62 -14.40 -10.09 -3.10
C GLY A 62 -13.21 -10.94 -2.70
N ALA A 63 -12.12 -10.32 -2.23
CA ALA A 63 -10.94 -10.99 -1.66
C ALA A 63 -10.18 -10.02 -0.74
N PRO A 64 -9.41 -10.51 0.28
CA PRO A 64 -8.61 -9.69 1.17
C PRO A 64 -7.32 -9.21 0.48
N LEU A 65 -7.51 -8.45 -0.59
CA LEU A 65 -6.45 -7.99 -1.48
C LEU A 65 -6.65 -6.51 -1.78
N LEU A 66 -5.54 -5.78 -1.83
CA LEU A 66 -5.56 -4.42 -2.32
C LEU A 66 -4.44 -4.15 -3.33
N ILE A 67 -4.71 -3.26 -4.27
CA ILE A 67 -3.68 -2.65 -5.11
C ILE A 67 -3.12 -1.48 -4.33
N SER A 68 -1.85 -1.59 -3.90
CA SER A 68 -1.18 -0.56 -3.10
C SER A 68 -0.80 0.65 -3.96
N ALA A 69 -0.71 1.81 -3.31
CA ALA A 69 -0.43 3.10 -3.93
C ALA A 69 0.86 3.10 -4.78
N MET A 70 0.76 3.59 -6.01
CA MET A 70 1.92 3.70 -6.91
C MET A 70 2.08 5.06 -7.54
N THR A 71 1.14 5.54 -8.33
CA THR A 71 1.34 6.69 -9.22
C THR A 71 0.10 7.58 -9.37
N GLY A 72 0.31 8.77 -9.96
CA GLY A 72 -0.71 9.76 -10.28
C GLY A 72 -0.04 11.09 -10.65
N GLY A 73 -0.76 11.99 -11.30
CA GLY A 73 -0.29 13.33 -11.64
C GLY A 73 0.61 13.41 -12.87
N THR A 74 0.62 12.40 -13.73
CA THR A 74 1.29 12.43 -15.04
C THR A 74 0.41 11.77 -16.11
N PRO A 75 0.54 12.13 -17.39
CA PRO A 75 -0.24 11.49 -18.47
C PRO A 75 -0.04 9.96 -18.51
N GLN A 76 1.18 9.48 -18.24
CA GLN A 76 1.44 8.03 -18.18
C GLN A 76 0.72 7.34 -17.03
N ALA A 77 0.46 8.06 -15.94
CA ALA A 77 -0.26 7.52 -14.80
C ALA A 77 -1.76 7.34 -15.08
N GLU A 78 -2.35 8.12 -15.98
CA GLU A 78 -3.77 8.03 -16.34
C GLU A 78 -4.14 6.62 -16.83
N GLU A 79 -3.43 6.12 -17.82
CA GLU A 79 -3.68 4.80 -18.39
C GLU A 79 -3.39 3.67 -17.38
N VAL A 80 -2.29 3.79 -16.62
CA VAL A 80 -1.96 2.83 -15.55
C VAL A 80 -3.08 2.77 -14.52
N ASN A 81 -3.51 3.92 -14.00
CA ASN A 81 -4.56 3.99 -12.99
C ASN A 81 -5.92 3.54 -13.52
N ARG A 82 -6.25 3.84 -14.78
CA ARG A 82 -7.46 3.32 -15.43
C ARG A 82 -7.48 1.79 -15.43
N ARG A 83 -6.40 1.15 -15.88
CA ARG A 83 -6.27 -0.31 -15.91
C ARG A 83 -6.34 -0.94 -14.52
N LEU A 84 -5.70 -0.31 -13.53
CA LEU A 84 -5.73 -0.78 -12.14
C LEU A 84 -7.13 -0.62 -11.52
N THR A 85 -7.79 0.50 -11.78
CA THR A 85 -9.16 0.76 -11.31
C THR A 85 -10.15 -0.25 -11.88
N ASP A 86 -10.09 -0.50 -13.19
CA ASP A 86 -10.93 -1.49 -13.86
C ASP A 86 -10.71 -2.90 -13.29
N ALA A 87 -9.45 -3.29 -13.09
CA ALA A 87 -9.11 -4.59 -12.51
C ALA A 87 -9.58 -4.72 -11.05
N ALA A 88 -9.41 -3.66 -10.25
CA ALA A 88 -9.87 -3.65 -8.86
C ALA A 88 -11.40 -3.74 -8.76
N ALA A 89 -12.12 -3.03 -9.62
CA ALA A 89 -13.59 -3.07 -9.67
C ALA A 89 -14.12 -4.45 -10.12
N GLU A 90 -13.55 -5.03 -11.18
CA GLU A 90 -13.94 -6.34 -11.71
C GLU A 90 -13.78 -7.45 -10.66
N HIS A 91 -12.66 -7.46 -9.94
CA HIS A 91 -12.39 -8.46 -8.90
C HIS A 91 -12.88 -8.04 -7.51
N ARG A 92 -13.55 -6.89 -7.41
CA ARG A 92 -14.09 -6.34 -6.16
C ARG A 92 -13.06 -6.26 -5.04
N ILE A 93 -11.83 -5.83 -5.35
CA ILE A 93 -10.74 -5.61 -4.38
C ILE A 93 -10.53 -4.12 -4.11
N ALA A 94 -9.76 -3.80 -3.08
CA ALA A 94 -9.47 -2.42 -2.73
C ALA A 94 -8.39 -1.79 -3.64
N LEU A 95 -8.43 -0.46 -3.79
CA LEU A 95 -7.43 0.32 -4.51
C LEU A 95 -7.00 1.52 -3.66
N VAL A 96 -5.69 1.70 -3.52
CA VAL A 96 -5.09 2.91 -2.95
C VAL A 96 -4.41 3.69 -4.07
N LEU A 97 -4.82 4.95 -4.27
CA LEU A 97 -4.25 5.82 -5.29
C LEU A 97 -2.84 6.30 -4.91
N GLY A 98 -2.05 6.69 -5.88
CA GLY A 98 -0.78 7.36 -5.63
C GLY A 98 -0.97 8.73 -4.98
N SER A 99 0.12 9.29 -4.39
CA SER A 99 0.06 10.58 -3.68
C SER A 99 -0.64 11.68 -4.50
N GLY A 100 -1.73 12.22 -3.95
CA GLY A 100 -2.58 13.24 -4.55
C GLY A 100 -2.10 14.67 -4.34
N ARG A 101 -0.89 14.90 -3.77
CA ARG A 101 -0.35 16.25 -3.59
C ARG A 101 -0.45 17.12 -4.85
N PRO A 102 -0.04 16.66 -6.05
CA PRO A 102 -0.17 17.48 -7.27
C PRO A 102 -1.60 17.81 -7.66
N LEU A 103 -2.56 16.94 -7.35
CA LEU A 103 -3.98 17.20 -7.64
C LEU A 103 -4.55 18.35 -6.78
N LEU A 104 -4.01 18.55 -5.59
CA LEU A 104 -4.37 19.69 -4.74
C LEU A 104 -3.90 21.02 -5.32
N ASP A 105 -2.75 21.00 -6.00
CA ASP A 105 -2.16 22.17 -6.65
C ASP A 105 -2.81 22.43 -8.01
N ASP A 106 -3.09 21.37 -8.78
CA ASP A 106 -3.74 21.41 -10.09
C ASP A 106 -4.89 20.40 -10.21
N PRO A 107 -6.15 20.82 -10.00
CA PRO A 107 -7.33 19.97 -10.16
C PRO A 107 -7.51 19.40 -11.58
N GLY A 108 -6.90 19.96 -12.60
CA GLY A 108 -6.90 19.44 -13.97
C GLY A 108 -6.22 18.07 -14.10
N LEU A 109 -5.42 17.68 -13.13
CA LEU A 109 -4.79 16.37 -13.06
C LEU A 109 -5.73 15.23 -12.62
N LEU A 110 -7.01 15.51 -12.30
CA LEU A 110 -7.98 14.51 -11.83
C LEU A 110 -8.05 13.25 -12.71
N PRO A 111 -8.06 13.33 -14.06
CA PRO A 111 -8.08 12.13 -14.90
C PRO A 111 -6.89 11.18 -14.69
N THR A 112 -5.72 11.72 -14.28
CA THR A 112 -4.52 10.92 -14.04
C THR A 112 -4.59 10.07 -12.77
N TYR A 113 -5.57 10.31 -11.91
CA TYR A 113 -5.83 9.56 -10.68
C TYR A 113 -7.09 8.71 -10.77
N ARG A 114 -8.17 9.32 -11.21
CA ARG A 114 -9.49 8.70 -11.31
C ARG A 114 -10.02 8.87 -12.74
N PRO A 115 -10.12 7.77 -13.49
CA PRO A 115 -10.69 7.84 -14.86
C PRO A 115 -12.15 8.30 -14.80
N VAL A 116 -12.51 9.23 -15.65
CA VAL A 116 -13.88 9.73 -15.76
C VAL A 116 -14.75 8.65 -16.41
N GLY A 117 -15.86 8.29 -15.74
CA GLY A 117 -16.83 7.29 -16.27
C GLY A 117 -16.37 5.84 -16.14
N GLY A 118 -15.27 5.56 -15.41
CA GLY A 118 -14.77 4.21 -15.17
C GLY A 118 -15.54 3.44 -14.09
N SER A 119 -15.27 2.14 -13.99
CA SER A 119 -15.75 1.28 -12.91
C SER A 119 -15.20 1.74 -11.56
N ARG A 120 -15.96 1.57 -10.46
CA ARG A 120 -15.52 1.96 -9.12
C ARG A 120 -15.18 0.72 -8.29
N PRO A 121 -13.97 0.63 -7.69
CA PRO A 121 -13.66 -0.40 -6.71
C PRO A 121 -14.57 -0.28 -5.47
N PRO A 122 -14.81 -1.37 -4.74
CA PRO A 122 -15.63 -1.34 -3.52
C PRO A 122 -15.01 -0.52 -2.38
N LEU A 123 -13.69 -0.31 -2.41
CA LEU A 123 -12.94 0.54 -1.49
C LEU A 123 -11.86 1.29 -2.27
N LEU A 124 -11.97 2.61 -2.31
CA LEU A 124 -11.02 3.51 -2.94
C LEU A 124 -10.44 4.45 -1.89
N LEU A 125 -9.14 4.43 -1.69
CA LEU A 125 -8.46 5.35 -0.78
C LEU A 125 -7.66 6.40 -1.55
N ALA A 126 -7.87 7.67 -1.21
CA ALA A 126 -6.96 8.76 -1.56
C ALA A 126 -5.62 8.56 -0.84
N ASN A 127 -4.57 9.30 -1.24
CA ASN A 127 -3.27 9.15 -0.60
C ASN A 127 -2.53 10.49 -0.49
N LEU A 128 -1.94 10.75 0.69
CA LEU A 128 -1.05 11.89 0.97
C LEU A 128 0.18 11.43 1.76
N GLY A 129 1.26 12.18 1.64
CA GLY A 129 2.47 11.93 2.43
C GLY A 129 2.43 12.59 3.82
N ALA A 130 3.29 12.12 4.71
CA ALA A 130 3.49 12.65 6.06
C ALA A 130 3.73 14.16 6.08
N ALA A 131 4.53 14.67 5.16
CA ALA A 131 4.84 16.09 5.05
C ALA A 131 3.58 16.97 4.87
N GLN A 132 2.52 16.45 4.23
CA GLN A 132 1.26 17.14 4.04
C GLN A 132 0.35 17.14 5.28
N MET A 133 0.69 16.32 6.28
CA MET A 133 -0.02 16.27 7.58
C MET A 133 0.39 17.43 8.50
N ARG A 134 1.42 18.18 8.15
CA ARG A 134 1.97 19.26 8.98
C ARG A 134 1.32 20.62 8.69
N GLY A 135 1.34 21.45 9.72
CA GLY A 135 0.95 22.87 9.64
C GLY A 135 -0.55 23.10 9.51
N PRO A 136 -0.95 24.38 9.56
CA PRO A 136 -2.35 24.76 9.46
C PRO A 136 -2.94 24.36 8.11
N GLY A 137 -4.17 23.88 8.14
CA GLY A 137 -4.89 23.45 6.93
C GLY A 137 -4.59 22.02 6.45
N ALA A 138 -3.76 21.22 7.15
CA ALA A 138 -3.51 19.82 6.78
C ALA A 138 -4.81 19.00 6.66
N ALA A 139 -5.69 19.12 7.67
CA ALA A 139 -6.97 18.43 7.67
C ALA A 139 -7.91 18.89 6.54
N ALA A 140 -7.94 20.17 6.22
CA ALA A 140 -8.74 20.70 5.11
C ALA A 140 -8.20 20.27 3.74
N ARG A 141 -6.86 20.18 3.58
CA ARG A 141 -6.24 19.63 2.36
C ARG A 141 -6.57 18.17 2.17
N ALA A 142 -6.52 17.37 3.25
CA ALA A 142 -6.86 15.95 3.24
C ALA A 142 -8.33 15.73 2.83
N GLU A 143 -9.25 16.47 3.43
CA GLU A 143 -10.68 16.43 3.10
C GLU A 143 -10.92 16.82 1.64
N ARG A 144 -10.35 17.94 1.18
CA ARG A 144 -10.45 18.36 -0.22
C ARG A 144 -9.98 17.29 -1.20
N LEU A 145 -8.88 16.59 -0.89
CA LEU A 145 -8.38 15.53 -1.74
C LEU A 145 -9.35 14.33 -1.80
N VAL A 146 -9.84 13.90 -0.63
CA VAL A 146 -10.80 12.79 -0.55
C VAL A 146 -12.07 13.12 -1.34
N ASP A 147 -12.57 14.37 -1.24
CA ASP A 147 -13.75 14.84 -1.97
C ASP A 147 -13.49 14.93 -3.48
N LEU A 148 -12.36 15.49 -3.92
CA LEU A 148 -11.99 15.57 -5.34
C LEU A 148 -11.92 14.19 -5.99
N LEU A 149 -11.40 13.22 -5.26
CA LEU A 149 -11.26 11.84 -5.74
C LEU A 149 -12.52 11.01 -5.53
N ASP A 150 -13.54 11.52 -4.84
CA ASP A 150 -14.71 10.76 -4.40
C ASP A 150 -14.28 9.44 -3.73
N ALA A 151 -13.26 9.54 -2.86
CA ALA A 151 -12.68 8.40 -2.19
C ALA A 151 -13.42 8.07 -0.88
N ASP A 152 -13.39 6.79 -0.49
CA ASP A 152 -14.04 6.31 0.74
C ASP A 152 -13.27 6.69 2.00
N GLY A 153 -11.99 7.03 1.85
CA GLY A 153 -11.10 7.40 2.94
C GLY A 153 -9.72 7.84 2.46
N LEU A 154 -8.80 7.96 3.40
CA LEU A 154 -7.44 8.43 3.14
C LEU A 154 -6.40 7.41 3.59
N SER A 155 -5.38 7.19 2.77
CA SER A 155 -4.11 6.57 3.16
C SER A 155 -3.07 7.66 3.37
N VAL A 156 -2.40 7.69 4.52
CA VAL A 156 -1.25 8.56 4.78
C VAL A 156 0.01 7.72 4.71
N HIS A 157 0.96 8.07 3.84
CA HIS A 157 2.21 7.34 3.77
C HIS A 157 3.31 8.06 4.57
N LEU A 158 4.03 7.28 5.37
CA LEU A 158 5.24 7.67 6.09
C LEU A 158 6.44 7.20 5.28
N ASN A 159 7.34 8.10 4.93
CA ASN A 159 8.46 7.82 4.05
C ASN A 159 9.74 8.54 4.47
N PRO A 160 10.18 8.43 5.75
CA PRO A 160 11.27 9.24 6.28
C PRO A 160 12.59 9.02 5.55
N VAL A 161 12.94 7.77 5.24
CA VAL A 161 14.18 7.45 4.52
C VAL A 161 14.15 7.99 3.09
N GLN A 162 13.04 7.84 2.40
CA GLN A 162 12.86 8.39 1.05
C GLN A 162 13.01 9.90 1.06
N GLU A 163 12.31 10.61 1.97
CA GLU A 163 12.39 12.07 2.07
C GLU A 163 13.78 12.56 2.46
N ALA A 164 14.52 11.81 3.27
CA ALA A 164 15.89 12.17 3.65
C ALA A 164 16.89 12.02 2.49
N VAL A 165 16.67 11.05 1.60
CA VAL A 165 17.56 10.77 0.46
C VAL A 165 17.23 11.65 -0.74
N GLN A 166 15.97 11.96 -0.95
CA GLN A 166 15.47 12.70 -2.10
C GLN A 166 15.93 14.18 -2.04
N PRO A 167 16.48 14.77 -3.12
CA PRO A 167 17.03 16.13 -3.11
C PRO A 167 16.05 17.22 -2.69
N GLU A 168 14.77 17.09 -3.10
CA GLU A 168 13.67 17.98 -2.76
C GLU A 168 12.82 17.47 -1.60
N GLY A 169 13.38 16.58 -0.77
CA GLY A 169 12.67 15.93 0.31
C GLY A 169 12.32 16.84 1.48
N GLN A 170 11.24 16.49 2.16
CA GLN A 170 10.72 17.19 3.32
C GLN A 170 10.92 16.31 4.56
N SER A 171 12.14 16.32 5.10
CA SER A 171 12.58 15.43 6.18
C SER A 171 12.19 15.88 7.60
N ASP A 172 11.48 17.00 7.75
CA ASP A 172 10.92 17.39 9.03
C ASP A 172 9.59 16.65 9.29
N PHE A 173 9.60 15.72 10.21
CA PHE A 173 8.46 14.91 10.62
C PHE A 173 7.83 15.36 11.94
N SER A 174 8.29 16.49 12.52
CA SER A 174 7.70 17.05 13.75
C SER A 174 6.22 17.39 13.53
N GLY A 175 5.36 17.02 14.47
CA GLY A 175 3.92 17.30 14.42
C GLY A 175 3.12 16.48 13.38
N VAL A 176 3.71 15.43 12.80
CA VAL A 176 3.01 14.54 11.84
C VAL A 176 1.91 13.75 12.52
N LEU A 177 2.16 13.22 13.73
CA LEU A 177 1.18 12.43 14.48
C LEU A 177 -0.04 13.27 14.87
N GLU A 178 0.19 14.47 15.37
CA GLU A 178 -0.86 15.44 15.71
C GLU A 178 -1.67 15.84 14.47
N GLY A 179 -0.98 15.99 13.33
CA GLY A 179 -1.63 16.26 12.06
C GLY A 179 -2.50 15.11 11.58
N ILE A 180 -2.05 13.88 11.75
CA ILE A 180 -2.83 12.66 11.46
C ILE A 180 -4.08 12.64 12.34
N ALA A 181 -3.97 12.89 13.64
CA ALA A 181 -5.10 12.94 14.56
C ALA A 181 -6.13 14.01 14.15
N ALA A 182 -5.66 15.19 13.74
CA ALA A 182 -6.53 16.26 13.23
C ALA A 182 -7.24 15.87 11.92
N VAL A 183 -6.56 15.14 11.03
CA VAL A 183 -7.13 14.60 9.78
C VAL A 183 -8.19 13.54 10.09
N ILE A 184 -7.94 12.64 11.04
CA ILE A 184 -8.91 11.63 11.49
C ILE A 184 -10.19 12.30 11.99
N ALA A 185 -10.06 13.28 12.89
CA ALA A 185 -11.20 14.00 13.42
C ALA A 185 -12.00 14.74 12.33
N ARG A 186 -11.33 15.28 11.32
CA ARG A 186 -11.96 16.01 10.21
C ARG A 186 -12.67 15.09 9.23
N LEU A 187 -12.08 13.93 8.93
CA LEU A 187 -12.61 12.98 7.95
C LEU A 187 -13.70 12.07 8.49
N ALA A 188 -13.87 11.98 9.81
CA ALA A 188 -14.87 11.09 10.43
C ALA A 188 -16.25 11.24 9.78
N PRO A 189 -16.95 10.13 9.43
CA PRO A 189 -16.62 8.73 9.71
C PRO A 189 -15.73 8.04 8.65
N ARG A 190 -15.19 8.76 7.66
CA ARG A 190 -14.33 8.18 6.61
C ARG A 190 -13.01 7.69 7.22
N PRO A 191 -12.56 6.45 6.91
CA PRO A 191 -11.38 5.85 7.53
C PRO A 191 -10.08 6.54 7.09
N VAL A 192 -9.13 6.61 8.02
CA VAL A 192 -7.75 6.99 7.75
C VAL A 192 -6.85 5.79 8.04
N VAL A 193 -6.09 5.38 7.04
CA VAL A 193 -5.07 4.33 7.11
C VAL A 193 -3.70 4.98 7.09
N VAL A 194 -2.78 4.52 7.94
CA VAL A 194 -1.38 4.97 7.86
C VAL A 194 -0.52 3.82 7.38
N LYS A 195 0.40 4.11 6.45
CA LYS A 195 1.27 3.12 5.84
C LYS A 195 2.72 3.60 5.76
N GLU A 196 3.65 2.68 5.83
CA GLU A 196 5.03 2.89 5.40
C GLU A 196 5.16 2.65 3.87
N VAL A 197 6.33 2.81 3.28
CA VAL A 197 6.54 2.72 1.82
C VAL A 197 7.50 1.62 1.39
N GLY A 198 8.01 0.80 2.30
CA GLY A 198 8.90 -0.31 1.97
C GLY A 198 9.97 -0.58 3.03
N PHE A 199 9.95 0.11 4.17
CA PHE A 199 10.90 -0.09 5.27
C PHE A 199 10.27 -0.67 6.53
N GLY A 200 8.94 -0.82 6.58
CA GLY A 200 8.18 -1.37 7.69
C GLY A 200 7.85 -0.36 8.78
N LEU A 201 6.78 -0.61 9.50
CA LEU A 201 6.41 0.13 10.71
C LEU A 201 7.02 -0.53 11.94
N ASP A 202 7.62 0.28 12.81
CA ASP A 202 8.05 -0.14 14.13
C ASP A 202 6.82 -0.35 15.05
N PRO A 203 6.85 -1.31 16.01
CA PRO A 203 5.76 -1.49 16.96
C PRO A 203 5.42 -0.24 17.78
N ASP A 204 6.39 0.62 18.10
CA ASP A 204 6.14 1.86 18.83
C ASP A 204 5.36 2.86 17.97
N ASP A 205 5.72 3.00 16.68
CA ASP A 205 4.94 3.79 15.71
C ASP A 205 3.50 3.28 15.62
N VAL A 206 3.31 1.96 15.53
CA VAL A 206 1.97 1.36 15.48
C VAL A 206 1.16 1.66 16.74
N ARG A 207 1.78 1.64 17.93
CA ARG A 207 1.13 2.00 19.20
C ARG A 207 0.67 3.46 19.19
N GLU A 208 1.53 4.38 18.74
CA GLU A 208 1.21 5.81 18.65
C GLU A 208 0.08 6.07 17.64
N LEU A 209 0.14 5.43 16.47
CA LEU A 209 -0.89 5.53 15.44
C LEU A 209 -2.24 4.97 15.92
N ALA A 210 -2.23 3.83 16.62
CA ALA A 210 -3.43 3.28 17.23
C ALA A 210 -4.03 4.24 18.28
N GLY A 211 -3.17 4.86 19.10
CA GLY A 211 -3.57 5.90 20.06
C GLY A 211 -4.16 7.14 19.41
N ALA A 212 -3.72 7.50 18.22
CA ALA A 212 -4.26 8.59 17.42
C ALA A 212 -5.62 8.24 16.75
N GLY A 213 -6.03 6.97 16.76
CA GLY A 213 -7.32 6.52 16.25
C GLY A 213 -7.34 6.18 14.76
N VAL A 214 -6.23 5.74 14.16
CA VAL A 214 -6.21 5.25 12.78
C VAL A 214 -7.16 4.05 12.63
N ALA A 215 -7.80 3.94 11.47
CA ALA A 215 -8.71 2.83 11.18
C ALA A 215 -7.99 1.51 10.83
N ALA A 216 -6.77 1.61 10.35
CA ALA A 216 -5.86 0.50 10.08
C ALA A 216 -4.43 1.02 9.88
N VAL A 217 -3.47 0.11 9.94
CA VAL A 217 -2.10 0.35 9.47
C VAL A 217 -1.76 -0.59 8.31
N ASP A 218 -0.90 -0.15 7.38
CA ASP A 218 -0.30 -0.99 6.34
C ASP A 218 1.22 -0.98 6.57
N VAL A 219 1.76 -2.12 6.97
CA VAL A 219 3.16 -2.19 7.42
C VAL A 219 4.17 -1.88 6.31
N ALA A 220 3.84 -2.17 5.05
CA ALA A 220 4.70 -1.93 3.90
C ALA A 220 6.19 -2.21 4.21
N GLY A 221 6.45 -3.45 4.65
CA GLY A 221 7.75 -3.87 5.16
C GLY A 221 8.84 -3.99 4.09
N ALA A 222 10.08 -4.19 4.56
CA ALA A 222 11.21 -4.48 3.70
C ALA A 222 11.05 -5.82 2.98
N GLY A 223 11.64 -5.93 1.78
CA GLY A 223 11.59 -7.11 0.93
C GLY A 223 11.03 -6.85 -0.48
N GLY A 224 10.48 -5.66 -0.73
CA GLY A 224 10.01 -5.21 -2.04
C GLY A 224 10.79 -4.02 -2.58
N THR A 225 10.10 -3.07 -3.19
CA THR A 225 10.68 -1.83 -3.70
C THR A 225 11.34 -1.03 -2.58
N ASN A 226 12.61 -0.69 -2.74
CA ASN A 226 13.36 0.17 -1.84
C ASN A 226 13.37 1.60 -2.39
N TRP A 227 12.64 2.50 -1.74
CA TRP A 227 12.50 3.88 -2.22
C TRP A 227 13.77 4.71 -2.07
N ALA A 228 14.70 4.35 -1.17
CA ALA A 228 16.02 4.98 -1.14
C ALA A 228 16.80 4.69 -2.42
N LEU A 229 16.80 3.42 -2.89
CA LEU A 229 17.44 3.04 -4.15
C LEU A 229 16.78 3.70 -5.37
N VAL A 230 15.46 3.87 -5.35
CA VAL A 230 14.73 4.61 -6.39
C VAL A 230 15.23 6.06 -6.47
N GLU A 231 15.33 6.76 -5.31
CA GLU A 231 15.82 8.13 -5.26
C GLU A 231 17.31 8.23 -5.64
N GLY A 232 18.12 7.27 -5.19
CA GLY A 232 19.56 7.21 -5.56
C GLY A 232 19.79 7.00 -7.05
N ARG A 233 18.86 6.37 -7.79
CA ARG A 233 18.90 6.27 -9.24
C ARG A 233 18.39 7.52 -9.94
N ARG A 234 17.52 8.27 -9.29
CA ARG A 234 17.00 9.54 -9.81
C ARG A 234 18.04 10.65 -9.69
N ASP A 235 18.81 10.68 -8.60
CA ASP A 235 19.93 11.61 -8.41
C ASP A 235 21.20 10.87 -7.99
N THR A 236 22.18 10.85 -8.88
CA THR A 236 23.46 10.15 -8.65
C THR A 236 24.25 10.73 -7.48
N ARG A 237 24.03 11.99 -7.08
CA ARG A 237 24.66 12.59 -5.88
C ARG A 237 24.15 11.97 -4.60
N ALA A 238 22.91 11.53 -4.58
CA ALA A 238 22.30 10.78 -3.47
C ALA A 238 22.65 9.29 -3.49
N GLY A 239 23.24 8.78 -4.59
CA GLY A 239 23.43 7.36 -4.82
C GLY A 239 24.25 6.63 -3.73
N ALA A 240 25.34 7.25 -3.23
CA ALA A 240 26.15 6.65 -2.17
C ALA A 240 25.40 6.58 -0.82
N VAL A 241 24.59 7.60 -0.50
CA VAL A 241 23.74 7.60 0.69
C VAL A 241 22.65 6.54 0.53
N ALA A 242 21.94 6.54 -0.61
CA ALA A 242 20.88 5.59 -0.90
C ALA A 242 21.33 4.12 -0.80
N ALA A 243 22.53 3.81 -1.31
CA ALA A 243 23.09 2.45 -1.28
C ALA A 243 23.29 1.90 0.13
N ALA A 244 23.55 2.75 1.11
CA ALA A 244 23.68 2.34 2.52
C ALA A 244 22.35 1.84 3.12
N PHE A 245 21.22 2.19 2.51
CA PHE A 245 19.88 1.78 2.93
C PHE A 245 19.32 0.60 2.12
N ALA A 246 20.14 -0.09 1.33
CA ALA A 246 19.70 -1.22 0.50
C ALA A 246 19.06 -2.37 1.30
N ASP A 247 19.54 -2.58 2.54
CA ASP A 247 19.03 -3.60 3.48
C ASP A 247 18.37 -2.99 4.73
N TRP A 248 18.16 -1.67 4.74
CA TRP A 248 17.54 -0.99 5.86
C TRP A 248 16.04 -1.27 5.94
N GLY A 249 15.54 -1.45 7.16
CA GLY A 249 14.11 -1.62 7.44
C GLY A 249 13.79 -2.96 8.10
N THR A 250 12.53 -3.10 8.50
CA THR A 250 11.98 -4.31 9.13
C THR A 250 11.30 -5.16 8.06
N PRO A 251 11.67 -6.44 7.88
CA PRO A 251 10.99 -7.34 6.96
C PRO A 251 9.47 -7.37 7.19
N THR A 252 8.70 -7.56 6.13
CA THR A 252 7.23 -7.52 6.18
C THR A 252 6.65 -8.51 7.22
N ALA A 253 7.20 -9.73 7.31
CA ALA A 253 6.72 -10.72 8.27
C ALA A 253 6.93 -10.26 9.72
N ASP A 254 8.09 -9.64 10.01
CA ASP A 254 8.44 -9.17 11.36
C ASP A 254 7.65 -7.92 11.73
N SER A 255 7.52 -6.96 10.80
CA SER A 255 6.71 -5.75 11.01
C SER A 255 5.22 -6.08 11.22
N LEU A 256 4.69 -7.06 10.48
CA LEU A 256 3.33 -7.59 10.67
C LEU A 256 3.17 -8.19 12.06
N ALA A 257 4.08 -9.07 12.46
CA ALA A 257 4.03 -9.72 13.78
C ALA A 257 4.11 -8.70 14.92
N GLY A 258 5.01 -7.72 14.81
CA GLY A 258 5.14 -6.63 15.77
C GLY A 258 3.88 -5.76 15.88
N ALA A 259 3.30 -5.39 14.74
CA ALA A 259 2.07 -4.60 14.69
C ALA A 259 0.88 -5.32 15.34
N LEU A 260 0.70 -6.61 15.04
CA LEU A 260 -0.37 -7.43 15.63
C LEU A 260 -0.21 -7.63 17.14
N ALA A 261 1.03 -7.77 17.60
CA ALA A 261 1.31 -7.94 19.05
C ALA A 261 1.04 -6.67 19.85
N ILE A 262 1.36 -5.49 19.29
CA ILE A 262 1.30 -4.23 20.04
C ILE A 262 -0.07 -3.56 20.00
N ALA A 263 -0.85 -3.77 18.97
CA ALA A 263 -2.17 -3.18 18.78
C ALA A 263 -3.23 -4.25 18.44
N PRO A 264 -3.53 -5.17 19.39
CA PRO A 264 -4.51 -6.22 19.17
C PRO A 264 -5.88 -5.60 18.89
N GLY A 265 -6.49 -6.01 17.77
CA GLY A 265 -7.79 -5.47 17.33
C GLY A 265 -7.69 -4.33 16.31
N LEU A 266 -6.53 -3.70 16.10
CA LEU A 266 -6.31 -2.81 14.98
C LEU A 266 -6.13 -3.64 13.70
N PRO A 267 -6.91 -3.41 12.63
CA PRO A 267 -6.69 -4.07 11.34
C PRO A 267 -5.29 -3.75 10.80
N VAL A 268 -4.49 -4.78 10.49
CA VAL A 268 -3.17 -4.64 9.91
C VAL A 268 -3.20 -5.17 8.48
N ILE A 269 -2.86 -4.31 7.53
CA ILE A 269 -2.64 -4.68 6.12
C ILE A 269 -1.17 -5.04 5.98
N ALA A 270 -0.88 -6.15 5.33
CA ALA A 270 0.48 -6.57 5.02
C ALA A 270 0.81 -6.22 3.57
N SER A 271 1.75 -5.32 3.36
CA SER A 271 2.36 -5.06 2.07
C SER A 271 3.89 -4.92 2.20
N GLY A 272 4.59 -4.78 1.07
CA GLY A 272 6.05 -4.79 1.04
C GLY A 272 6.60 -6.18 0.70
N GLY A 273 7.08 -6.35 -0.54
CA GLY A 273 7.68 -7.58 -1.02
C GLY A 273 6.75 -8.76 -1.28
N LEU A 274 5.43 -8.61 -1.13
CA LEU A 274 4.48 -9.63 -1.56
C LEU A 274 4.49 -9.77 -3.08
N ARG A 275 4.56 -11.00 -3.58
CA ARG A 275 4.75 -11.32 -4.99
C ARG A 275 3.52 -11.91 -5.65
N ASP A 276 2.72 -12.65 -4.87
CA ASP A 276 1.62 -13.48 -5.35
C ASP A 276 0.56 -13.73 -4.27
N GLY A 277 -0.48 -14.49 -4.62
CA GLY A 277 -1.56 -14.84 -3.71
C GLY A 277 -1.15 -15.79 -2.58
N VAL A 278 -0.06 -16.56 -2.75
CA VAL A 278 0.45 -17.44 -1.68
C VAL A 278 1.07 -16.60 -0.56
N ASP A 279 1.83 -15.56 -0.91
CA ASP A 279 2.39 -14.63 0.09
C ASP A 279 1.25 -13.90 0.84
N VAL A 280 0.16 -13.52 0.16
CA VAL A 280 -1.02 -12.95 0.82
C VAL A 280 -1.64 -13.96 1.81
N VAL A 281 -1.82 -15.23 1.43
CA VAL A 281 -2.36 -16.26 2.35
C VAL A 281 -1.46 -16.48 3.57
N LYS A 282 -0.13 -16.41 3.41
CA LYS A 282 0.79 -16.44 4.56
C LYS A 282 0.54 -15.28 5.52
N CYS A 283 0.39 -14.05 5.00
CA CYS A 283 0.09 -12.87 5.81
C CYS A 283 -1.26 -13.00 6.53
N LEU A 284 -2.30 -13.51 5.84
CA LEU A 284 -3.61 -13.76 6.46
C LEU A 284 -3.52 -14.80 7.57
N ALA A 285 -2.77 -15.88 7.36
CA ALA A 285 -2.54 -16.91 8.37
C ALA A 285 -1.74 -16.39 9.58
N LEU A 286 -0.90 -15.37 9.39
CA LEU A 286 -0.23 -14.65 10.47
C LEU A 286 -1.15 -13.68 11.21
N GLY A 287 -2.33 -13.34 10.65
CA GLY A 287 -3.32 -12.46 11.26
C GLY A 287 -3.55 -11.12 10.53
N ALA A 288 -2.97 -10.91 9.36
CA ALA A 288 -3.26 -9.71 8.57
C ALA A 288 -4.73 -9.66 8.15
N ALA A 289 -5.29 -8.46 8.10
CA ALA A 289 -6.65 -8.22 7.60
C ALA A 289 -6.74 -8.32 6.07
N ALA A 290 -5.67 -7.95 5.37
CA ALA A 290 -5.54 -8.04 3.91
C ALA A 290 -4.07 -8.01 3.48
N GLY A 291 -3.79 -8.41 2.23
CA GLY A 291 -2.50 -8.25 1.60
C GLY A 291 -2.50 -7.18 0.51
N GLY A 292 -1.41 -6.42 0.39
CA GLY A 292 -1.23 -5.37 -0.60
C GLY A 292 -0.09 -5.64 -1.57
N LEU A 293 -0.35 -5.53 -2.87
CA LEU A 293 0.68 -5.62 -3.90
C LEU A 293 0.77 -4.29 -4.66
N ALA A 294 1.99 -3.77 -4.81
CA ALA A 294 2.26 -2.54 -5.55
C ALA A 294 2.91 -2.85 -6.91
N ARG A 295 4.20 -3.12 -6.91
CA ARG A 295 5.02 -3.27 -8.11
C ARG A 295 4.54 -4.39 -9.05
N PRO A 296 4.12 -5.58 -8.61
CA PRO A 296 3.59 -6.61 -9.50
C PRO A 296 2.42 -6.10 -10.36
N PHE A 297 1.49 -5.35 -9.75
CA PHE A 297 0.35 -4.80 -10.47
C PHE A 297 0.71 -3.60 -11.33
N LEU A 298 1.67 -2.76 -10.91
CA LEU A 298 2.21 -1.69 -11.76
C LEU A 298 2.81 -2.24 -13.05
N LEU A 299 3.66 -3.24 -12.95
CA LEU A 299 4.29 -3.89 -14.11
C LEU A 299 3.24 -4.52 -15.04
N ALA A 300 2.24 -5.17 -14.45
CA ALA A 300 1.13 -5.75 -15.22
C ALA A 300 0.29 -4.67 -15.91
N ALA A 301 0.00 -3.55 -15.25
CA ALA A 301 -0.77 -2.46 -15.83
C ALA A 301 -0.01 -1.80 -17.00
N ARG A 302 1.30 -1.61 -16.86
CA ARG A 302 2.14 -1.09 -17.96
C ARG A 302 2.18 -2.02 -19.16
N ALA A 303 2.10 -3.33 -18.94
CA ALA A 303 2.07 -4.35 -19.98
C ALA A 303 0.65 -4.69 -20.48
N ASP A 304 -0.36 -3.90 -20.11
CA ASP A 304 -1.78 -4.13 -20.43
C ASP A 304 -2.34 -5.47 -19.96
N ARG A 305 -1.88 -5.93 -18.81
CA ARG A 305 -2.23 -7.22 -18.22
C ARG A 305 -2.77 -7.13 -16.78
N ALA A 306 -3.21 -5.92 -16.35
CA ALA A 306 -3.65 -5.70 -14.97
C ALA A 306 -4.78 -6.65 -14.54
N ARG A 307 -5.82 -6.82 -15.36
CA ARG A 307 -6.95 -7.72 -15.07
C ARG A 307 -6.49 -9.17 -14.92
N ALA A 308 -5.68 -9.66 -15.86
CA ALA A 308 -5.15 -11.02 -15.80
C ALA A 308 -4.25 -11.24 -14.56
N ALA A 309 -3.45 -10.25 -14.19
CA ALA A 309 -2.59 -10.34 -13.02
C ALA A 309 -3.40 -10.38 -11.71
N VAL A 310 -4.44 -9.54 -11.58
CA VAL A 310 -5.32 -9.57 -10.41
C VAL A 310 -6.09 -10.89 -10.35
N ALA A 311 -6.63 -11.38 -11.50
CA ALA A 311 -7.29 -12.68 -11.59
C ALA A 311 -6.38 -13.82 -11.13
N ALA A 312 -5.10 -13.80 -11.57
CA ALA A 312 -4.12 -14.81 -11.18
C ALA A 312 -3.88 -14.80 -9.65
N VAL A 313 -3.67 -13.63 -9.05
CA VAL A 313 -3.46 -13.50 -7.60
C VAL A 313 -4.70 -13.97 -6.82
N VAL A 314 -5.92 -13.61 -7.25
CA VAL A 314 -7.17 -14.08 -6.64
C VAL A 314 -7.32 -15.61 -6.78
N GLY A 315 -6.95 -16.18 -7.93
CA GLY A 315 -6.91 -17.63 -8.13
C GLY A 315 -5.91 -18.33 -7.20
N GLN A 316 -4.72 -17.76 -7.05
CA GLN A 316 -3.68 -18.27 -6.13
C GLN A 316 -4.14 -18.20 -4.66
N LEU A 317 -4.81 -17.12 -4.26
CA LEU A 317 -5.45 -17.00 -2.94
C LEU A 317 -6.41 -18.17 -2.69
N ARG A 318 -7.30 -18.45 -3.64
CA ARG A 318 -8.29 -19.54 -3.53
C ARG A 318 -7.61 -20.90 -3.39
N VAL A 319 -6.64 -21.19 -4.26
CA VAL A 319 -5.93 -22.48 -4.24
C VAL A 319 -5.12 -22.65 -2.96
N ALA A 320 -4.39 -21.62 -2.52
CA ALA A 320 -3.58 -21.70 -1.32
C ALA A 320 -4.43 -21.86 -0.04
N THR A 321 -5.54 -21.11 0.07
CA THR A 321 -6.51 -21.26 1.17
C THR A 321 -7.09 -22.67 1.20
N TRP A 322 -7.51 -23.19 0.07
CA TRP A 322 -8.03 -24.56 -0.06
C TRP A 322 -7.00 -25.61 0.32
N ALA A 323 -5.77 -25.51 -0.23
CA ALA A 323 -4.69 -26.46 0.01
C ALA A 323 -4.17 -26.40 1.46
N ALA A 324 -4.33 -25.26 2.16
CA ALA A 324 -4.08 -25.14 3.59
C ALA A 324 -5.19 -25.80 4.44
N GLY A 325 -6.35 -26.13 3.86
CA GLY A 325 -7.50 -26.77 4.50
C GLY A 325 -8.49 -25.79 5.12
N ALA A 326 -8.35 -24.49 4.85
CA ALA A 326 -9.26 -23.48 5.35
C ALA A 326 -10.52 -23.35 4.46
N PRO A 327 -11.72 -23.13 5.03
CA PRO A 327 -12.96 -22.93 4.28
C PRO A 327 -13.06 -21.55 3.64
N SER A 328 -12.34 -20.58 4.16
CA SER A 328 -12.37 -19.20 3.72
C SER A 328 -11.09 -18.48 4.09
N CYS A 329 -10.83 -17.32 3.49
CA CYS A 329 -9.73 -16.46 3.91
C CYS A 329 -9.89 -15.97 5.36
N ALA A 330 -11.13 -15.74 5.81
CA ALA A 330 -11.41 -15.32 7.18
C ALA A 330 -11.16 -16.40 8.25
N ALA A 331 -11.08 -17.67 7.83
CA ALA A 331 -10.79 -18.80 8.72
C ALA A 331 -9.30 -19.16 8.77
N LEU A 332 -8.44 -18.43 8.04
CA LEU A 332 -7.00 -18.62 8.12
C LEU A 332 -6.47 -18.13 9.49
N GLY A 333 -5.58 -18.90 10.07
CA GLY A 333 -4.91 -18.62 11.33
C GLY A 333 -3.60 -19.38 11.45
N THR A 334 -2.89 -19.20 12.55
CA THR A 334 -1.57 -19.81 12.79
C THR A 334 -1.58 -21.34 12.75
N GLU A 335 -2.74 -21.98 12.97
CA GLU A 335 -2.92 -23.44 12.82
C GLU A 335 -2.77 -23.92 11.37
N HIS A 336 -2.85 -23.01 10.39
CA HIS A 336 -2.58 -23.29 8.97
C HIS A 336 -1.12 -23.06 8.58
N LEU A 337 -0.28 -22.70 9.54
CA LEU A 337 1.19 -22.60 9.39
C LEU A 337 1.88 -23.87 9.88
N ARG A 338 3.16 -23.99 9.50
CA ARG A 338 4.00 -25.15 9.85
C ARG A 338 5.30 -24.71 10.50
#